data_e31ec75e50a809dff59a81efc0847bd9
#
_entry.id   e31ec75e50a809dff59a81efc0847bd9
#
_cell.length_a   1.000
_cell.length_b   1.000
_cell.length_c   1.000
_cell.angle_alpha   90.00
_cell.angle_beta   90.00
_cell.angle_gamma   90.00
#
_symmetry.space_group_name_H-M   'P 1'
#
loop_
_entity.id
_entity.type
_entity.pdbx_description
1 polymer ?
#
loop_
_entity_poly.entity_id
_entity_poly.type
_entity_poly.pdbx_seq_one_letter_code
_entity_poly.pdbx_strand_id
1 'polypeptide(L)'
;MSNSLQQAMDKFFDRFIFRFLPAMISPDFFTALRIAFIPLVLWLISLQFFGWALVAFVAAAMFDVLDGSLYRIRKKSSGWGIILDPLADKLLVALTCLILSFFYPFAVLLILSVIADLMIIMSGFLLLLAFKNFSLPHADIFGKAKMLCESVGVAFVLGYLVYGSFWLWPSFVLMFASMLLGFVSILAYGLNFARGK
;
A
#
# COMPACT_ATOMS: atom_id res chain seq x y z
N MET A 1 14.10 1.40 7.14
CA MET A 1 14.56 0.02 7.43
C MET A 1 16.06 0.00 7.27
N SER A 2 16.82 -0.60 8.21
CA SER A 2 18.28 -0.67 8.07
C SER A 2 18.63 -1.58 6.87
N ASN A 3 19.68 -1.21 6.13
CA ASN A 3 20.15 -1.97 4.95
C ASN A 3 20.36 -3.49 5.26
N SER A 4 20.66 -3.82 6.52
CA SER A 4 20.86 -5.20 6.99
C SER A 4 19.57 -6.03 6.99
N LEU A 5 18.44 -5.47 7.39
CA LEU A 5 17.14 -6.16 7.38
C LEU A 5 16.64 -6.41 5.96
N GLN A 6 16.78 -5.43 5.08
CA GLN A 6 16.43 -5.58 3.66
C GLN A 6 17.27 -6.66 2.98
N GLN A 7 18.58 -6.67 3.23
CA GLN A 7 19.47 -7.70 2.69
C GLN A 7 19.15 -9.11 3.22
N ALA A 8 18.75 -9.22 4.50
CA ALA A 8 18.34 -10.51 5.06
C ALA A 8 17.04 -11.02 4.41
N MET A 9 16.05 -10.13 4.20
CA MET A 9 14.81 -10.47 3.50
C MET A 9 15.06 -10.86 2.04
N ASP A 10 15.88 -10.11 1.33
CA ASP A 10 16.21 -10.40 -0.07
C ASP A 10 16.91 -11.75 -0.20
N LYS A 11 17.86 -12.08 0.69
CA LYS A 11 18.50 -13.41 0.74
C LYS A 11 17.53 -14.54 1.07
N PHE A 12 16.56 -14.28 1.97
CA PHE A 12 15.53 -15.26 2.31
C PHE A 12 14.64 -15.55 1.10
N PHE A 13 14.13 -14.49 0.44
CA PHE A 13 13.28 -14.63 -0.74
C PHE A 13 14.03 -15.27 -1.92
N ASP A 14 15.30 -14.90 -2.13
CA ASP A 14 16.13 -15.51 -3.18
C ASP A 14 16.27 -17.01 -2.97
N ARG A 15 16.54 -17.44 -1.73
CA ARG A 15 16.78 -18.84 -1.39
C ARG A 15 15.51 -19.71 -1.44
N PHE A 16 14.36 -19.18 -0.99
CA PHE A 16 13.14 -19.98 -0.77
C PHE A 16 12.09 -19.81 -1.85
N ILE A 17 12.02 -18.64 -2.52
CA ILE A 17 10.98 -18.32 -3.49
C ILE A 17 11.57 -18.17 -4.88
N PHE A 18 12.57 -17.30 -5.07
CA PHE A 18 13.07 -16.95 -6.39
C PHE A 18 13.90 -18.05 -7.05
N ARG A 19 14.44 -18.97 -6.24
CA ARG A 19 15.10 -20.18 -6.77
C ARG A 19 14.17 -21.07 -7.60
N PHE A 20 12.89 -21.08 -7.26
CA PHE A 20 11.87 -21.88 -7.98
C PHE A 20 11.18 -21.09 -9.08
N LEU A 21 11.38 -19.78 -9.15
CA LEU A 21 10.77 -18.95 -10.18
C LEU A 21 11.62 -18.93 -11.45
N PRO A 22 11.04 -19.23 -12.62
CA PRO A 22 11.74 -19.12 -13.91
C PRO A 22 12.39 -17.74 -14.07
N ALA A 23 13.56 -17.70 -14.72
CA ALA A 23 14.29 -16.47 -14.94
C ALA A 23 13.52 -15.43 -15.79
N MET A 24 12.46 -15.87 -16.48
CA MET A 24 11.61 -15.02 -17.31
C MET A 24 10.58 -14.20 -16.52
N ILE A 25 10.31 -14.52 -15.25
CA ILE A 25 9.34 -13.76 -14.44
C ILE A 25 9.96 -12.40 -14.08
N SER A 26 9.35 -11.34 -14.61
CA SER A 26 9.70 -9.96 -14.30
C SER A 26 8.99 -9.50 -13.00
N PRO A 27 9.50 -8.46 -12.32
CA PRO A 27 8.78 -7.83 -11.22
C PRO A 27 7.35 -7.40 -11.61
N ASP A 28 7.16 -6.89 -12.82
CA ASP A 28 5.86 -6.46 -13.35
C ASP A 28 4.78 -7.55 -13.32
N PHE A 29 5.18 -8.83 -13.29
CA PHE A 29 4.23 -9.95 -13.14
C PHE A 29 3.52 -9.90 -11.78
N PHE A 30 4.23 -9.57 -10.71
CA PHE A 30 3.62 -9.45 -9.38
C PHE A 30 2.71 -8.23 -9.27
N THR A 31 3.06 -7.12 -9.94
CA THR A 31 2.19 -5.95 -10.07
C THR A 31 0.90 -6.31 -10.82
N ALA A 32 1.00 -7.05 -11.93
CA ALA A 32 -0.17 -7.52 -12.67
C ALA A 32 -1.05 -8.46 -11.83
N LEU A 33 -0.44 -9.38 -11.06
CA LEU A 33 -1.17 -10.23 -10.12
C LEU A 33 -1.90 -9.41 -9.07
N ARG A 34 -1.25 -8.40 -8.48
CA ARG A 34 -1.88 -7.51 -7.51
C ARG A 34 -3.10 -6.81 -8.10
N ILE A 35 -2.99 -6.26 -9.31
CA ILE A 35 -4.11 -5.63 -10.02
C ILE A 35 -5.26 -6.64 -10.24
N ALA A 36 -4.94 -7.89 -10.59
CA ALA A 36 -5.95 -8.93 -10.75
C ALA A 36 -6.60 -9.35 -9.42
N PHE A 37 -5.89 -9.23 -8.30
CA PHE A 37 -6.44 -9.50 -6.97
C PHE A 37 -7.37 -8.41 -6.45
N ILE A 38 -7.28 -7.16 -6.94
CA ILE A 38 -8.17 -6.08 -6.53
C ILE A 38 -9.65 -6.47 -6.73
N PRO A 39 -10.12 -6.80 -7.95
CA PRO A 39 -11.51 -7.18 -8.15
C PRO A 39 -11.90 -8.44 -7.36
N LEU A 40 -10.97 -9.38 -7.15
CA LEU A 40 -11.23 -10.57 -6.35
C LEU A 40 -11.50 -10.20 -4.88
N VAL A 41 -10.67 -9.34 -4.28
CA VAL A 41 -10.85 -8.88 -2.89
C VAL A 41 -12.18 -8.16 -2.74
N LEU A 42 -12.50 -7.22 -3.64
CA LEU A 42 -13.76 -6.48 -3.61
C LEU A 42 -14.96 -7.39 -3.76
N TRP A 43 -14.90 -8.37 -4.64
CA TRP A 43 -15.96 -9.36 -4.84
C TRP A 43 -16.18 -10.23 -3.61
N LEU A 44 -15.10 -10.73 -2.99
CA LEU A 44 -15.20 -11.51 -1.75
C LEU A 44 -15.78 -10.71 -0.58
N ILE A 45 -15.44 -9.42 -0.45
CA ILE A 45 -16.02 -8.54 0.56
C ILE A 45 -17.51 -8.31 0.29
N SER A 46 -17.91 -8.06 -0.97
CA SER A 46 -19.31 -7.85 -1.33
C SER A 46 -20.19 -9.06 -1.05
N LEU A 47 -19.63 -10.26 -1.17
CA LEU A 47 -20.27 -11.52 -0.78
C LEU A 47 -20.17 -11.83 0.73
N GLN A 48 -19.57 -10.93 1.53
CA GLN A 48 -19.32 -11.09 2.96
C GLN A 48 -18.43 -12.30 3.32
N PHE A 49 -17.65 -12.80 2.39
CA PHE A 49 -16.64 -13.83 2.63
C PHE A 49 -15.34 -13.21 3.19
N PHE A 50 -15.45 -12.54 4.33
CA PHE A 50 -14.37 -11.73 4.91
C PHE A 50 -13.09 -12.53 5.20
N GLY A 51 -13.19 -13.82 5.55
CA GLY A 51 -12.02 -14.67 5.77
C GLY A 51 -11.20 -14.89 4.49
N TRP A 52 -11.87 -15.18 3.39
CA TRP A 52 -11.22 -15.32 2.08
C TRP A 52 -10.72 -13.98 1.54
N ALA A 53 -11.46 -12.90 1.79
CA ALA A 53 -11.04 -11.55 1.47
C ALA A 53 -9.76 -11.16 2.20
N LEU A 54 -9.63 -11.52 3.49
CA LEU A 54 -8.41 -11.31 4.27
C LEU A 54 -7.21 -12.06 3.65
N VAL A 55 -7.39 -13.33 3.31
CA VAL A 55 -6.33 -14.13 2.67
C VAL A 55 -5.93 -13.52 1.33
N ALA A 56 -6.89 -13.15 0.48
CA ALA A 56 -6.63 -12.54 -0.82
C ALA A 56 -5.94 -11.17 -0.68
N PHE A 57 -6.37 -10.34 0.28
CA PHE A 57 -5.76 -9.04 0.54
C PHE A 57 -4.31 -9.17 1.01
N VAL A 58 -4.05 -10.07 1.98
CA VAL A 58 -2.68 -10.32 2.47
C VAL A 58 -1.80 -10.87 1.36
N ALA A 59 -2.31 -11.79 0.52
CA ALA A 59 -1.57 -12.29 -0.63
C ALA A 59 -1.21 -11.16 -1.62
N ALA A 60 -2.16 -10.27 -1.93
CA ALA A 60 -1.94 -9.12 -2.79
C ALA A 60 -0.90 -8.14 -2.21
N ALA A 61 -0.95 -7.89 -0.89
CA ALA A 61 0.04 -7.05 -0.20
C ALA A 61 1.44 -7.71 -0.18
N MET A 62 1.51 -9.05 -0.09
CA MET A 62 2.79 -9.77 -0.19
C MET A 62 3.43 -9.67 -1.58
N PHE A 63 2.64 -9.56 -2.64
CA PHE A 63 3.19 -9.37 -3.99
C PHE A 63 4.00 -8.07 -4.10
N ASP A 64 3.64 -7.01 -3.38
CA ASP A 64 4.43 -5.77 -3.29
C ASP A 64 5.81 -5.99 -2.67
N VAL A 65 5.88 -6.81 -1.63
CA VAL A 65 7.16 -7.13 -1.00
C VAL A 65 8.03 -7.99 -1.92
N LEU A 66 7.40 -8.89 -2.68
CA LEU A 66 8.09 -9.80 -3.60
C LEU A 66 8.61 -9.07 -4.84
N ASP A 67 7.80 -8.19 -5.46
CA ASP A 67 8.25 -7.41 -6.63
C ASP A 67 9.39 -6.46 -6.27
N GLY A 68 9.30 -5.77 -5.13
CA GLY A 68 10.37 -4.93 -4.63
C GLY A 68 11.67 -5.69 -4.35
N SER A 69 11.60 -6.91 -3.80
CA SER A 69 12.76 -7.76 -3.56
C SER A 69 13.33 -8.31 -4.88
N LEU A 70 12.47 -8.75 -5.79
CA LEU A 70 12.89 -9.26 -7.10
C LEU A 70 13.55 -8.16 -7.95
N TYR A 71 13.02 -6.93 -7.89
CA TYR A 71 13.61 -5.78 -8.55
C TYR A 71 15.05 -5.51 -8.06
N ARG A 72 15.28 -5.53 -6.74
CA ARG A 72 16.63 -5.32 -6.17
C ARG A 72 17.62 -6.41 -6.58
N ILE A 73 17.16 -7.65 -6.70
CA ILE A 73 18.00 -8.80 -7.06
C ILE A 73 18.30 -8.83 -8.55
N ARG A 74 17.27 -8.69 -9.40
CA ARG A 74 17.43 -8.85 -10.87
C ARG A 74 17.73 -7.56 -11.60
N LYS A 75 17.54 -6.38 -11.00
CA LYS A 75 17.74 -5.03 -11.58
C LYS A 75 17.04 -4.85 -12.93
N LYS A 76 15.96 -5.56 -13.16
CA LYS A 76 15.14 -5.49 -14.38
C LYS A 76 13.77 -4.95 -14.02
N SER A 77 13.40 -3.79 -14.56
CA SER A 77 12.01 -3.31 -14.57
C SER A 77 11.67 -2.85 -15.97
N SER A 78 10.42 -2.95 -16.35
CA SER A 78 9.90 -2.21 -17.49
C SER A 78 9.59 -0.78 -17.06
N GLY A 79 9.66 0.18 -18.00
CA GLY A 79 9.27 1.56 -17.70
C GLY A 79 7.83 1.71 -17.19
N TRP A 80 6.96 0.76 -17.51
CA TRP A 80 5.56 0.71 -17.08
C TRP A 80 5.41 0.29 -15.60
N GLY A 81 6.24 -0.63 -15.10
CA GLY A 81 6.21 -1.07 -13.70
C GLY A 81 6.42 0.08 -12.73
N ILE A 82 7.33 1.00 -13.03
CA ILE A 82 7.65 2.15 -12.17
C ILE A 82 6.41 3.02 -11.85
N ILE A 83 5.45 3.10 -12.78
CA ILE A 83 4.21 3.91 -12.61
C ILE A 83 3.08 3.04 -12.06
N LEU A 84 2.98 1.79 -12.52
CA LEU A 84 1.88 0.90 -12.14
C LEU A 84 1.99 0.39 -10.71
N ASP A 85 3.20 0.17 -10.18
CA ASP A 85 3.41 -0.34 -8.82
C ASP A 85 2.81 0.57 -7.74
N PRO A 86 3.16 1.88 -7.67
CA PRO A 86 2.56 2.77 -6.66
C PRO A 86 1.05 2.95 -6.85
N LEU A 87 0.57 2.85 -8.10
CA LEU A 87 -0.86 2.99 -8.40
C LEU A 87 -1.64 1.75 -7.95
N ALA A 88 -1.12 0.55 -8.25
CA ALA A 88 -1.76 -0.71 -7.88
C ALA A 88 -1.88 -0.86 -6.36
N ASP A 89 -0.82 -0.50 -5.62
CA ASP A 89 -0.81 -0.55 -4.15
C ASP A 89 -1.88 0.38 -3.56
N LYS A 90 -1.90 1.64 -3.98
CA LYS A 90 -2.90 2.62 -3.53
C LYS A 90 -4.32 2.24 -3.91
N LEU A 91 -4.53 1.70 -5.11
CA LEU A 91 -5.86 1.25 -5.55
C LEU A 91 -6.35 0.06 -4.72
N LEU A 92 -5.49 -0.92 -4.43
CA LEU A 92 -5.85 -2.06 -3.58
C LEU A 92 -6.37 -1.59 -2.23
N VAL A 93 -5.59 -0.75 -1.54
CA VAL A 93 -5.93 -0.28 -0.19
C VAL A 93 -7.15 0.64 -0.23
N ALA A 94 -7.17 1.65 -1.09
CA ALA A 94 -8.25 2.63 -1.16
C ALA A 94 -9.60 2.00 -1.51
N LEU A 95 -9.66 1.13 -2.52
CA LEU A 95 -10.91 0.48 -2.91
C LEU A 95 -11.39 -0.51 -1.84
N THR A 96 -10.44 -1.21 -1.17
CA THR A 96 -10.77 -2.08 -0.03
C THR A 96 -11.32 -1.26 1.13
N CYS A 97 -10.72 -0.11 1.48
CA CYS A 97 -11.23 0.80 2.50
C CYS A 97 -12.65 1.29 2.17
N LEU A 98 -12.90 1.69 0.92
CA LEU A 98 -14.21 2.17 0.50
C LEU A 98 -15.29 1.11 0.68
N ILE A 99 -15.06 -0.13 0.25
CA ILE A 99 -16.07 -1.18 0.41
C ILE A 99 -16.22 -1.61 1.88
N LEU A 100 -15.13 -1.66 2.65
CA LEU A 100 -15.18 -1.99 4.06
C LEU A 100 -15.90 -0.92 4.90
N SER A 101 -15.96 0.33 4.44
CA SER A 101 -16.68 1.39 5.16
C SER A 101 -18.17 1.10 5.35
N PHE A 102 -18.77 0.21 4.56
CA PHE A 102 -20.15 -0.24 4.74
C PHE A 102 -20.32 -1.26 5.87
N PHE A 103 -19.25 -1.91 6.32
CA PHE A 103 -19.29 -3.00 7.30
C PHE A 103 -18.58 -2.66 8.62
N TYR A 104 -17.75 -1.62 8.63
CA TYR A 104 -16.91 -1.29 9.78
C TYR A 104 -17.53 -0.16 10.61
N PRO A 105 -17.60 -0.30 11.95
CA PRO A 105 -18.24 0.69 12.81
C PRO A 105 -17.59 2.07 12.81
N PHE A 106 -16.28 2.13 12.50
CA PHE A 106 -15.54 3.38 12.37
C PHE A 106 -15.28 3.74 10.89
N ALA A 107 -16.31 3.62 10.03
CA ALA A 107 -16.24 3.88 8.59
C ALA A 107 -15.60 5.23 8.24
N VAL A 108 -15.80 6.25 9.07
CA VAL A 108 -15.23 7.60 8.89
C VAL A 108 -13.70 7.55 8.81
N LEU A 109 -13.04 6.69 9.60
CA LEU A 109 -11.58 6.57 9.54
C LEU A 109 -11.09 6.01 8.21
N LEU A 110 -11.80 5.02 7.66
CA LEU A 110 -11.49 4.44 6.35
C LEU A 110 -11.66 5.48 5.24
N ILE A 111 -12.75 6.23 5.28
CA ILE A 111 -13.02 7.29 4.28
C ILE A 111 -12.00 8.42 4.38
N LEU A 112 -11.67 8.88 5.58
CA LEU A 112 -10.67 9.93 5.79
C LEU A 112 -9.27 9.49 5.33
N SER A 113 -8.92 8.21 5.51
CA SER A 113 -7.65 7.65 5.04
C SER A 113 -7.56 7.71 3.50
N VAL A 114 -8.62 7.32 2.80
CA VAL A 114 -8.71 7.41 1.34
C VAL A 114 -8.65 8.86 0.86
N ILE A 115 -9.35 9.78 1.52
CA ILE A 115 -9.29 11.22 1.19
C ILE A 115 -7.86 11.74 1.35
N ALA A 116 -7.16 11.38 2.44
CA ALA A 116 -5.77 11.78 2.64
C ALA A 116 -4.85 11.27 1.54
N ASP A 117 -5.05 10.03 1.04
CA ASP A 117 -4.28 9.50 -0.09
C ASP A 117 -4.54 10.28 -1.37
N LEU A 118 -5.79 10.57 -1.67
CA LEU A 118 -6.15 11.37 -2.84
C LEU A 118 -5.54 12.78 -2.76
N MET A 119 -5.56 13.41 -1.60
CA MET A 119 -4.93 14.72 -1.40
C MET A 119 -3.42 14.67 -1.61
N ILE A 120 -2.73 13.63 -1.14
CA ILE A 120 -1.28 13.46 -1.37
C ILE A 120 -0.99 13.27 -2.86
N ILE A 121 -1.76 12.43 -3.57
CA ILE A 121 -1.61 12.23 -5.02
C ILE A 121 -1.85 13.53 -5.78
N MET A 122 -2.95 14.21 -5.47
CA MET A 122 -3.30 15.48 -6.13
C MET A 122 -2.26 16.58 -5.90
N SER A 123 -1.74 16.69 -4.68
CA SER A 123 -0.69 17.67 -4.38
C SER A 123 0.59 17.39 -5.17
N GLY A 124 1.01 16.12 -5.27
CA GLY A 124 2.15 15.72 -6.10
C GLY A 124 1.93 16.01 -7.59
N PHE A 125 0.74 15.74 -8.11
CA PHE A 125 0.39 16.00 -9.51
C PHE A 125 0.36 17.51 -9.83
N LEU A 126 -0.25 18.33 -8.97
CA LEU A 126 -0.28 19.78 -9.12
C LEU A 126 1.13 20.39 -9.11
N LEU A 127 2.02 19.88 -8.25
CA LEU A 127 3.41 20.35 -8.20
C LEU A 127 4.17 19.98 -9.48
N LEU A 128 3.94 18.79 -10.05
CA LEU A 128 4.52 18.40 -11.35
C LEU A 128 4.04 19.30 -12.51
N LEU A 129 2.78 19.70 -12.49
CA LEU A 129 2.23 20.63 -13.52
C LEU A 129 2.74 22.05 -13.35
N ALA A 130 2.90 22.52 -12.11
CA ALA A 130 3.30 23.88 -11.81
C ALA A 130 4.80 24.15 -12.09
N PHE A 131 5.66 23.14 -11.93
CA PHE A 131 7.10 23.29 -11.98
C PHE A 131 7.75 22.31 -12.95
N LYS A 132 8.21 22.80 -14.12
CA LYS A 132 8.87 22.00 -15.17
C LYS A 132 10.11 21.20 -14.75
N ASN A 133 10.78 21.61 -13.67
CA ASN A 133 12.01 20.98 -13.13
C ASN A 133 11.79 20.41 -11.73
N PHE A 134 10.55 20.12 -11.35
CA PHE A 134 10.28 19.57 -10.03
C PHE A 134 10.66 18.09 -10.00
N SER A 135 11.72 17.76 -9.26
CA SER A 135 11.96 16.37 -8.86
C SER A 135 10.97 16.04 -7.73
N LEU A 136 10.16 15.01 -7.94
CA LEU A 136 9.29 14.50 -6.88
C LEU A 136 10.13 14.30 -5.61
N PRO A 137 9.78 14.97 -4.48
CA PRO A 137 10.48 14.74 -3.24
C PRO A 137 10.44 13.24 -2.94
N HIS A 138 11.57 12.70 -2.52
CA HIS A 138 11.66 11.30 -2.10
C HIS A 138 10.54 11.04 -1.09
N ALA A 139 9.81 9.96 -1.30
CA ALA A 139 8.67 9.59 -0.45
C ALA A 139 9.08 9.72 1.02
N ASP A 140 8.46 10.68 1.70
CA ASP A 140 8.75 10.97 3.10
C ASP A 140 8.58 9.71 3.95
N ILE A 141 9.40 9.57 4.99
CA ILE A 141 9.28 8.49 5.98
C ILE A 141 7.83 8.38 6.49
N PHE A 142 7.15 9.50 6.66
CA PHE A 142 5.75 9.57 7.10
C PHE A 142 4.79 8.95 6.08
N GLY A 143 4.97 9.20 4.78
CA GLY A 143 4.16 8.57 3.74
C GLY A 143 4.31 7.06 3.68
N LYS A 144 5.55 6.56 3.83
CA LYS A 144 5.81 5.10 3.91
C LYS A 144 5.22 4.46 5.15
N ALA A 145 5.37 5.12 6.31
CA ALA A 145 4.79 4.66 7.57
C ALA A 145 3.26 4.64 7.50
N LYS A 146 2.64 5.68 6.88
CA LYS A 146 1.20 5.73 6.63
C LYS A 146 0.74 4.50 5.84
N MET A 147 1.35 4.22 4.69
CA MET A 147 0.96 3.08 3.85
C MET A 147 1.05 1.75 4.59
N LEU A 148 2.12 1.54 5.38
CA LEU A 148 2.25 0.34 6.21
C LEU A 148 1.13 0.25 7.26
N CYS A 149 0.88 1.33 8.02
CA CYS A 149 -0.18 1.36 9.02
C CYS A 149 -1.55 1.11 8.38
N GLU A 150 -1.79 1.65 7.20
CA GLU A 150 -3.04 1.51 6.48
C GLU A 150 -3.26 0.09 5.96
N SER A 151 -2.27 -0.49 5.30
CA SER A 151 -2.34 -1.87 4.80
C SER A 151 -2.52 -2.88 5.94
N VAL A 152 -1.75 -2.73 7.03
CA VAL A 152 -1.92 -3.57 8.22
C VAL A 152 -3.26 -3.29 8.90
N GLY A 153 -3.69 -2.03 8.97
CA GLY A 153 -4.98 -1.63 9.52
C GLY A 153 -6.16 -2.27 8.79
N VAL A 154 -6.13 -2.28 7.45
CA VAL A 154 -7.14 -2.96 6.61
C VAL A 154 -7.20 -4.45 6.90
N ALA A 155 -6.04 -5.12 7.05
CA ALA A 155 -6.00 -6.53 7.42
C ALA A 155 -6.64 -6.77 8.80
N PHE A 156 -6.44 -5.87 9.77
CA PHE A 156 -7.07 -5.94 11.08
C PHE A 156 -8.58 -5.62 11.02
N VAL A 157 -9.03 -4.72 10.14
CA VAL A 157 -10.47 -4.48 9.90
C VAL A 157 -11.13 -5.75 9.36
N LEU A 158 -10.53 -6.40 8.37
CA LEU A 158 -11.00 -7.70 7.88
C LEU A 158 -10.97 -8.77 8.97
N GLY A 159 -9.91 -8.79 9.79
CA GLY A 159 -9.80 -9.66 10.96
C GLY A 159 -10.92 -9.42 11.98
N TYR A 160 -11.32 -8.18 12.22
CA TYR A 160 -12.47 -7.84 13.07
C TYR A 160 -13.77 -8.43 12.51
N LEU A 161 -13.99 -8.34 11.20
CA LEU A 161 -15.20 -8.89 10.57
C LEU A 161 -15.24 -10.43 10.60
N VAL A 162 -14.08 -11.10 10.71
CA VAL A 162 -13.98 -12.56 10.79
C VAL A 162 -14.02 -13.08 12.24
N TYR A 163 -13.21 -12.46 13.12
CA TYR A 163 -12.93 -12.99 14.45
C TYR A 163 -13.59 -12.19 15.59
N GLY A 164 -14.26 -11.07 15.26
CA GLY A 164 -15.02 -10.28 16.22
C GLY A 164 -14.22 -9.24 16.99
N SER A 165 -14.77 -8.83 18.14
CA SER A 165 -14.40 -7.61 18.87
C SER A 165 -12.95 -7.50 19.34
N PHE A 166 -12.22 -8.60 19.48
CA PHE A 166 -10.81 -8.58 19.88
C PHE A 166 -9.95 -7.75 18.88
N TRP A 167 -10.28 -7.81 17.60
CA TRP A 167 -9.54 -7.13 16.53
C TRP A 167 -9.98 -5.68 16.29
N LEU A 168 -11.05 -5.24 16.97
CA LEU A 168 -11.62 -3.90 16.79
C LEU A 168 -10.64 -2.79 17.22
N TRP A 169 -10.07 -2.90 18.42
CA TRP A 169 -9.18 -1.88 18.95
C TRP A 169 -7.85 -1.78 18.17
N PRO A 170 -7.15 -2.88 17.84
CA PRO A 170 -5.99 -2.80 16.96
C PRO A 170 -6.29 -2.18 15.60
N SER A 171 -7.42 -2.53 14.97
CA SER A 171 -7.82 -1.93 13.70
C SER A 171 -8.06 -0.43 13.81
N PHE A 172 -8.78 0.00 14.87
CA PHE A 172 -9.01 1.42 15.14
C PHE A 172 -7.71 2.19 15.31
N VAL A 173 -6.79 1.71 16.15
CA VAL A 173 -5.51 2.37 16.43
C VAL A 173 -4.67 2.51 15.16
N LEU A 174 -4.59 1.47 14.35
CA LEU A 174 -3.81 1.48 13.11
C LEU A 174 -4.40 2.43 12.06
N MET A 175 -5.72 2.42 11.89
CA MET A 175 -6.41 3.32 10.96
C MET A 175 -6.31 4.78 11.42
N PHE A 176 -6.44 5.02 12.72
CA PHE A 176 -6.26 6.36 13.29
C PHE A 176 -4.81 6.87 13.13
N ALA A 177 -3.82 6.00 13.38
CA ALA A 177 -2.41 6.31 13.16
C ALA A 177 -2.11 6.62 11.68
N SER A 178 -2.67 5.83 10.75
CA SER A 178 -2.58 6.09 9.32
C SER A 178 -3.13 7.47 8.93
N MET A 179 -4.29 7.83 9.45
CA MET A 179 -4.91 9.14 9.22
C MET A 179 -4.01 10.28 9.73
N LEU A 180 -3.47 10.17 10.95
CA LEU A 180 -2.56 11.18 11.52
C LEU A 180 -1.26 11.31 10.70
N LEU A 181 -0.67 10.19 10.31
CA LEU A 181 0.54 10.18 9.47
C LEU A 181 0.28 10.79 8.09
N GLY A 182 -0.92 10.57 7.52
CA GLY A 182 -1.35 11.21 6.28
C GLY A 182 -1.41 12.72 6.41
N PHE A 183 -2.00 13.23 7.49
CA PHE A 183 -2.09 14.65 7.76
C PHE A 183 -0.69 15.29 7.96
N VAL A 184 0.19 14.64 8.73
CA VAL A 184 1.58 15.08 8.91
C VAL A 184 2.34 15.09 7.57
N SER A 185 2.13 14.10 6.74
CA SER A 185 2.74 14.04 5.40
C SER A 185 2.31 15.20 4.53
N ILE A 186 1.01 15.54 4.49
CA ILE A 186 0.49 16.68 3.73
C ILE A 186 1.10 17.99 4.22
N LEU A 187 1.19 18.19 5.54
CA LEU A 187 1.83 19.38 6.13
C LEU A 187 3.32 19.47 5.77
N ALA A 188 4.04 18.35 5.85
CA ALA A 188 5.46 18.28 5.49
C ALA A 188 5.69 18.65 4.02
N TYR A 189 4.84 18.17 3.10
CA TYR A 189 4.87 18.56 1.69
C TYR A 189 4.63 20.07 1.51
N GLY A 190 3.62 20.62 2.19
CA GLY A 190 3.31 22.05 2.13
C GLY A 190 4.44 22.94 2.67
N LEU A 191 5.07 22.54 3.77
CA LEU A 191 6.19 23.28 4.38
C LEU A 191 7.47 23.21 3.51
N ASN A 192 7.76 22.08 2.92
CA ASN A 192 8.91 21.91 2.01
C ASN A 192 8.72 22.77 0.75
N PHE A 193 7.49 22.87 0.26
CA PHE A 193 7.14 23.74 -0.85
C PHE A 193 7.33 25.22 -0.50
N ALA A 194 6.86 25.66 0.67
CA ALA A 194 6.99 27.05 1.13
C ALA A 194 8.45 27.47 1.35
N ARG A 195 9.35 26.52 1.63
CA ARG A 195 10.79 26.77 1.83
C ARG A 195 11.61 26.77 0.53
N GLY A 196 11.01 26.52 -0.63
CA GLY A 196 11.68 26.54 -1.91
C GLY A 196 12.74 25.43 -2.10
N LYS A 197 12.61 24.32 -1.38
CA LYS A 197 13.51 23.16 -1.48
C LYS A 197 12.85 22.02 -2.21
#